data_b01828d542057a6e15cced8816ec083b
#
_entry.id   b01828d542057a6e15cced8816ec083b
#
_cell.length_a   1.000
_cell.length_b   1.000
_cell.length_c   1.000
_cell.angle_alpha   90.00
_cell.angle_beta   90.00
_cell.angle_gamma   90.00
#
_symmetry.space_group_name_H-M   'P 1'
#
loop_
_entity.id
_entity.type
_entity.pdbx_description
1 polymer ?
#
loop_
_entity_poly.entity_id
_entity_poly.type
_entity_poly.pdbx_seq_one_letter_code
_entity_poly.pdbx_strand_id
1 'polypeptide(L)'
;MPLLLAVAALAAFAAPSFSEDGADLILKHGVFYPVEPPGRIEGSLAVRGGRITYIGPDAGAEALKGPKTRVVDLGGRAVTPGLIDAHSHLRGLGEALEEVDLTGAPTYEEVISRVKAAARDLPAGGWVRGRGWDQNRWPGKEFPTQEALSAAVPDHPVWLTRVDGHAALVNARALSLLGIGKATADPPGGRLLRDASGNPSGVLVDRAMDLARLPEPSPADLDRQLRRAARHCLALGLTTVTDMGVGQNVYEAYARLRKAGELPLRAALFLADDEALLRRWFARGPEIDREARLNVRGVKMYADGALGSRGAALLAPYSDDPGNTGLLTSTEAHMAAVGKEALAHGFQVGIHAIGDRGNQTALNAMEKALGGPLPSARFRLEHAQVMTLPDIKRLARLGVIASMQ
;
A
#
# COMPACT_ATOMS: atom_id res chain seq x y z
N MET A 1 47.92 61.12 -25.91
CA MET A 1 46.82 60.97 -25.01
C MET A 1 45.64 60.52 -25.87
N PRO A 2 45.20 59.20 -25.83
CA PRO A 2 43.97 58.83 -26.45
C PRO A 2 42.88 58.66 -25.36
N LEU A 3 41.73 59.25 -25.66
CA LEU A 3 40.51 59.22 -24.90
C LEU A 3 39.93 57.79 -24.92
N LEU A 4 39.72 57.15 -23.74
CA LEU A 4 38.94 55.95 -23.57
C LEU A 4 37.48 56.32 -23.47
N LEU A 5 36.67 55.93 -24.48
CA LEU A 5 35.22 55.90 -24.39
C LEU A 5 34.79 54.56 -23.68
N ALA A 6 34.23 54.68 -22.50
CA ALA A 6 33.55 53.55 -21.82
C ALA A 6 32.13 53.45 -22.35
N VAL A 7 31.86 52.36 -23.09
CA VAL A 7 30.49 52.00 -23.47
C VAL A 7 29.88 51.17 -22.34
N ALA A 8 28.95 51.74 -21.61
CA ALA A 8 28.10 51.03 -20.66
C ALA A 8 27.04 50.21 -21.41
N ALA A 9 27.21 48.90 -21.43
CA ALA A 9 26.18 48.00 -21.93
C ALA A 9 25.09 47.87 -20.85
N LEU A 10 23.94 48.50 -21.04
CA LEU A 10 22.73 48.20 -20.29
C LEU A 10 22.23 46.79 -20.72
N ALA A 11 22.43 45.82 -19.86
CA ALA A 11 21.76 44.54 -19.98
C ALA A 11 20.27 44.75 -19.67
N ALA A 12 19.45 44.86 -20.70
CA ALA A 12 18.01 44.82 -20.57
C ALA A 12 17.63 43.38 -20.13
N PHE A 13 17.32 43.20 -18.85
CA PHE A 13 16.61 42.01 -18.43
C PHE A 13 15.26 42.02 -19.12
N ALA A 14 15.10 41.14 -20.13
CA ALA A 14 13.82 40.86 -20.72
C ALA A 14 12.90 40.34 -19.61
N ALA A 15 11.86 41.09 -19.29
CA ALA A 15 10.77 40.58 -18.46
C ALA A 15 10.21 39.32 -19.14
N PRO A 16 9.94 38.24 -18.42
CA PRO A 16 9.35 37.04 -19.01
C PRO A 16 8.04 37.45 -19.68
N SER A 17 7.94 37.20 -21.01
CA SER A 17 6.72 37.38 -21.75
C SER A 17 5.67 36.43 -21.16
N PHE A 18 4.74 36.95 -20.37
CA PHE A 18 3.59 36.20 -19.90
C PHE A 18 2.71 35.89 -21.14
N SER A 19 2.51 34.60 -21.43
CA SER A 19 1.57 34.19 -22.47
C SER A 19 0.15 34.61 -22.05
N GLU A 20 -0.74 34.85 -23.03
CA GLU A 20 -2.13 35.29 -22.82
C GLU A 20 -2.99 34.37 -21.89
N ASP A 21 -2.52 33.15 -21.65
CA ASP A 21 -3.11 32.21 -20.70
C ASP A 21 -2.46 32.35 -19.31
N GLY A 22 -3.08 33.04 -18.40
CA GLY A 22 -2.65 33.19 -16.99
C GLY A 22 -2.44 31.85 -16.24
N ALA A 23 -2.34 31.88 -14.91
CA ALA A 23 -2.33 30.67 -14.09
C ALA A 23 -3.65 29.89 -14.24
N ASP A 24 -3.59 28.55 -14.13
CA ASP A 24 -4.78 27.69 -14.11
C ASP A 24 -5.54 27.82 -12.78
N LEU A 25 -4.76 27.95 -11.70
CA LEU A 25 -5.28 28.03 -10.33
C LEU A 25 -4.47 29.03 -9.52
N ILE A 26 -5.15 29.88 -8.76
CA ILE A 26 -4.58 30.70 -7.70
C ILE A 26 -5.25 30.36 -6.39
N LEU A 27 -4.46 29.97 -5.39
CA LEU A 27 -4.86 29.85 -4.00
C LEU A 27 -4.41 31.13 -3.28
N LYS A 28 -5.34 31.95 -2.79
CA LYS A 28 -5.01 33.24 -2.16
C LYS A 28 -5.32 33.28 -0.67
N HIS A 29 -4.68 34.18 0.05
CA HIS A 29 -4.87 34.40 1.48
C HIS A 29 -4.63 33.10 2.29
N GLY A 30 -3.56 32.36 1.99
CA GLY A 30 -3.18 31.12 2.66
C GLY A 30 -1.91 31.23 3.50
N VAL A 31 -1.69 30.22 4.32
CA VAL A 31 -0.42 30.00 5.03
C VAL A 31 0.20 28.72 4.47
N PHE A 32 1.26 28.88 3.68
CA PHE A 32 1.90 27.79 2.95
C PHE A 32 3.13 27.28 3.70
N TYR A 33 3.29 25.96 3.75
CA TYR A 33 4.41 25.25 4.37
C TYR A 33 5.15 24.42 3.30
N PRO A 34 6.10 25.01 2.54
CA PRO A 34 6.79 24.33 1.43
C PRO A 34 7.78 23.25 1.88
N VAL A 35 7.97 23.05 3.19
CA VAL A 35 8.94 22.14 3.83
C VAL A 35 10.40 22.63 3.70
N GLU A 36 10.72 23.37 2.65
CA GLU A 36 12.04 24.01 2.43
C GLU A 36 12.05 25.43 2.97
N PRO A 37 13.25 26.03 3.25
CA PRO A 37 13.34 27.42 3.65
C PRO A 37 12.60 28.35 2.67
N PRO A 38 11.89 29.36 3.17
CA PRO A 38 11.83 29.86 4.55
C PRO A 38 10.89 29.10 5.49
N GLY A 39 10.32 27.96 5.11
CA GLY A 39 9.52 27.10 5.95
C GLY A 39 8.04 27.53 6.11
N ARG A 40 7.74 28.82 6.08
CA ARG A 40 6.37 29.36 6.18
C ARG A 40 6.22 30.62 5.35
N ILE A 41 5.21 30.69 4.52
CA ILE A 41 4.92 31.83 3.64
C ILE A 41 3.44 32.19 3.78
N GLU A 42 3.12 33.44 4.08
CA GLU A 42 1.75 33.97 4.02
C GLU A 42 1.52 34.65 2.68
N GLY A 43 0.37 34.42 2.05
CA GLY A 43 -0.01 35.02 0.78
C GLY A 43 -0.70 34.06 -0.16
N SER A 44 -0.19 33.98 -1.39
CA SER A 44 -0.82 33.22 -2.48
C SER A 44 0.14 32.26 -3.17
N LEU A 45 -0.45 31.25 -3.81
CA LEU A 45 0.23 30.27 -4.65
C LEU A 45 -0.46 30.21 -6.01
N ALA A 46 0.31 30.24 -7.10
CA ALA A 46 -0.19 30.04 -8.45
C ALA A 46 0.29 28.74 -9.07
N VAL A 47 -0.58 28.06 -9.80
CA VAL A 47 -0.31 26.81 -10.52
C VAL A 47 -0.58 27.03 -12.01
N ARG A 48 0.32 26.52 -12.87
CA ARG A 48 0.17 26.46 -14.31
C ARG A 48 0.68 25.12 -14.85
N GLY A 49 -0.09 24.48 -15.70
CA GLY A 49 0.28 23.19 -16.27
C GLY A 49 0.59 22.13 -15.22
N GLY A 50 -0.15 22.14 -14.10
CA GLY A 50 0.05 21.21 -12.99
C GLY A 50 1.32 21.46 -12.15
N ARG A 51 2.00 22.59 -12.31
CA ARG A 51 3.20 22.98 -11.57
C ARG A 51 2.98 24.28 -10.80
N ILE A 52 3.55 24.35 -9.61
CA ILE A 52 3.61 25.60 -8.84
C ILE A 52 4.57 26.55 -9.56
N THR A 53 4.07 27.70 -10.00
CA THR A 53 4.85 28.72 -10.71
C THR A 53 5.14 29.94 -9.85
N TYR A 54 4.40 30.10 -8.76
CA TYR A 54 4.58 31.19 -7.80
C TYR A 54 4.14 30.76 -6.41
N ILE A 55 4.84 31.24 -5.41
CA ILE A 55 4.43 31.24 -4.00
C ILE A 55 5.01 32.48 -3.33
N GLY A 56 4.17 33.30 -2.69
CA GLY A 56 4.61 34.56 -2.07
C GLY A 56 3.46 35.52 -1.82
N PRO A 57 3.73 36.84 -1.66
CA PRO A 57 2.70 37.83 -1.43
C PRO A 57 1.56 37.82 -2.47
N ASP A 58 0.35 38.17 -2.06
CA ASP A 58 -0.86 38.09 -2.91
C ASP A 58 -0.75 38.88 -4.22
N ALA A 59 -0.09 40.04 -4.20
CA ALA A 59 0.07 40.89 -5.39
C ALA A 59 0.81 40.18 -6.55
N GLY A 60 1.79 39.32 -6.25
CA GLY A 60 2.53 38.58 -7.27
C GLY A 60 1.68 37.48 -7.93
N ALA A 61 0.78 36.84 -7.19
CA ALA A 61 -0.14 35.89 -7.75
C ALA A 61 -1.26 36.54 -8.57
N GLU A 62 -1.76 37.70 -8.14
CA GLU A 62 -2.78 38.45 -8.88
C GLU A 62 -2.28 38.89 -10.25
N ALA A 63 -0.98 39.22 -10.39
CA ALA A 63 -0.34 39.53 -11.66
C ALA A 63 -0.29 38.34 -12.65
N LEU A 64 -0.50 37.11 -12.16
CA LEU A 64 -0.54 35.88 -12.95
C LEU A 64 -1.96 35.46 -13.32
N LYS A 65 -2.97 36.22 -12.91
CA LYS A 65 -4.38 35.91 -13.16
C LYS A 65 -4.76 36.19 -14.62
N GLY A 66 -5.32 35.20 -15.27
CA GLY A 66 -5.90 35.29 -16.62
C GLY A 66 -7.42 35.10 -16.60
N PRO A 67 -8.08 35.24 -17.76
CA PRO A 67 -9.53 35.11 -17.87
C PRO A 67 -10.10 33.76 -17.43
N LYS A 68 -9.29 32.69 -17.55
CA LYS A 68 -9.68 31.31 -17.21
C LYS A 68 -9.16 30.85 -15.85
N THR A 69 -8.45 31.72 -15.13
CA THR A 69 -7.86 31.36 -13.83
C THR A 69 -8.92 31.08 -12.78
N ARG A 70 -8.91 29.87 -12.22
CA ARG A 70 -9.70 29.56 -11.03
C ARG A 70 -9.03 30.15 -9.81
N VAL A 71 -9.75 30.96 -9.05
CA VAL A 71 -9.26 31.56 -7.79
C VAL A 71 -10.01 30.95 -6.62
N VAL A 72 -9.25 30.50 -5.61
CA VAL A 72 -9.79 29.97 -4.35
C VAL A 72 -9.24 30.80 -3.20
N ASP A 73 -10.13 31.39 -2.41
CA ASP A 73 -9.77 32.10 -1.19
C ASP A 73 -9.66 31.09 -0.05
N LEU A 74 -8.51 31.01 0.57
CA LEU A 74 -8.23 30.06 1.65
C LEU A 74 -8.63 30.61 3.02
N GLY A 75 -8.86 31.91 3.16
CA GLY A 75 -9.25 32.52 4.43
C GLY A 75 -8.29 32.25 5.57
N GLY A 76 -6.99 32.26 5.32
CA GLY A 76 -5.93 31.99 6.31
C GLY A 76 -5.65 30.50 6.56
N ARG A 77 -6.24 29.58 5.82
CA ARG A 77 -6.01 28.14 6.01
C ARG A 77 -4.58 27.76 5.64
N ALA A 78 -4.07 26.75 6.37
CA ALA A 78 -2.77 26.15 6.10
C ALA A 78 -2.82 25.29 4.83
N VAL A 79 -1.72 25.32 4.07
CA VAL A 79 -1.49 24.49 2.88
C VAL A 79 -0.15 23.81 3.02
N THR A 80 -0.15 22.50 2.87
CA THR A 80 1.07 21.67 2.86
C THR A 80 1.18 20.93 1.53
N PRO A 81 2.36 20.41 1.16
CA PRO A 81 2.46 19.39 0.14
C PRO A 81 1.53 18.21 0.48
N GLY A 82 1.00 17.54 -0.55
CA GLY A 82 0.22 16.34 -0.34
C GLY A 82 1.03 15.27 0.39
N LEU A 83 0.39 14.53 1.27
CA LEU A 83 1.03 13.48 2.05
C LEU A 83 1.51 12.34 1.14
N ILE A 84 2.61 11.70 1.54
CA ILE A 84 3.22 10.56 0.83
C ILE A 84 3.21 9.37 1.79
N ASP A 85 2.52 8.30 1.41
CA ASP A 85 2.64 7.02 2.11
C ASP A 85 3.83 6.25 1.52
N ALA A 86 4.86 6.06 2.33
CA ALA A 86 6.08 5.41 1.90
C ALA A 86 6.00 3.89 1.87
N HIS A 87 4.97 3.27 2.47
CA HIS A 87 4.77 1.82 2.50
C HIS A 87 3.29 1.48 2.57
N SER A 88 2.73 1.05 1.46
CA SER A 88 1.30 0.71 1.37
C SER A 88 1.07 -0.55 0.55
N HIS A 89 -0.18 -1.03 0.57
CA HIS A 89 -0.71 -2.11 -0.26
C HIS A 89 -2.03 -1.64 -0.87
N LEU A 90 -1.95 -0.82 -1.93
CA LEU A 90 -3.11 -0.08 -2.44
C LEU A 90 -4.22 -1.00 -2.96
N ARG A 91 -3.87 -2.08 -3.67
CA ARG A 91 -4.86 -3.09 -4.09
C ARG A 91 -5.55 -3.70 -2.87
N GLY A 92 -4.79 -4.07 -1.83
CA GLY A 92 -5.33 -4.64 -0.58
C GLY A 92 -6.28 -3.68 0.13
N LEU A 93 -5.97 -2.37 0.15
CA LEU A 93 -6.90 -1.35 0.65
C LEU A 93 -8.18 -1.32 -0.18
N GLY A 94 -8.09 -1.37 -1.52
CA GLY A 94 -9.25 -1.38 -2.41
C GLY A 94 -10.15 -2.58 -2.18
N GLU A 95 -9.55 -3.75 -1.99
CA GLU A 95 -10.25 -4.98 -1.63
C GLU A 95 -10.96 -4.83 -0.26
N ALA A 96 -10.24 -4.37 0.77
CA ALA A 96 -10.81 -4.16 2.09
C ALA A 96 -11.96 -3.14 2.12
N LEU A 97 -11.91 -2.12 1.26
CA LEU A 97 -13.00 -1.16 1.10
C LEU A 97 -14.25 -1.73 0.39
N GLU A 98 -14.12 -2.87 -0.28
CA GLU A 98 -15.23 -3.61 -0.91
C GLU A 98 -15.80 -4.69 0.02
N GLU A 99 -15.05 -5.10 1.03
CA GLU A 99 -15.50 -6.06 2.03
C GLU A 99 -16.52 -5.42 2.99
N VAL A 100 -17.42 -6.28 3.48
CA VAL A 100 -18.36 -5.87 4.54
C VAL A 100 -17.58 -5.71 5.84
N ASP A 101 -17.59 -4.50 6.39
CA ASP A 101 -17.00 -4.26 7.71
C ASP A 101 -17.89 -4.86 8.80
N LEU A 102 -17.38 -5.90 9.45
CA LEU A 102 -18.04 -6.61 10.53
C LEU A 102 -17.43 -6.25 11.90
N THR A 103 -16.47 -5.31 11.91
CA THR A 103 -15.81 -4.88 13.14
C THR A 103 -16.82 -4.32 14.12
N GLY A 104 -16.71 -4.78 15.37
CA GLY A 104 -17.56 -4.31 16.45
C GLY A 104 -19.02 -4.77 16.40
N ALA A 105 -19.40 -5.65 15.48
CA ALA A 105 -20.75 -6.26 15.48
C ALA A 105 -21.00 -6.95 16.82
N PRO A 106 -22.03 -6.55 17.58
CA PRO A 106 -22.25 -7.04 18.93
C PRO A 106 -22.88 -8.43 19.00
N THR A 107 -23.43 -8.91 17.89
CA THR A 107 -24.08 -10.23 17.79
C THR A 107 -23.88 -10.84 16.40
N TYR A 108 -24.14 -12.14 16.28
CA TYR A 108 -24.13 -12.83 14.99
C TYR A 108 -25.26 -12.36 14.05
N GLU A 109 -26.41 -12.01 14.60
CA GLU A 109 -27.54 -11.46 13.84
C GLU A 109 -27.17 -10.12 13.17
N GLU A 110 -26.39 -9.28 13.84
CA GLU A 110 -25.88 -8.04 13.24
C GLU A 110 -24.92 -8.34 12.09
N VAL A 111 -24.03 -9.32 12.24
CA VAL A 111 -23.18 -9.79 11.12
C VAL A 111 -24.03 -10.21 9.94
N ILE A 112 -25.04 -11.05 10.14
CA ILE A 112 -25.95 -11.52 9.09
C ILE A 112 -26.67 -10.34 8.43
N SER A 113 -27.14 -9.37 9.23
CA SER A 113 -27.80 -8.16 8.72
C SER A 113 -26.92 -7.36 7.75
N ARG A 114 -25.67 -7.10 8.13
CA ARG A 114 -24.69 -6.39 7.29
C ARG A 114 -24.40 -7.17 6.00
N VAL A 115 -24.16 -8.46 6.10
CA VAL A 115 -23.90 -9.34 4.94
C VAL A 115 -25.10 -9.37 3.99
N LYS A 116 -26.32 -9.48 4.51
CA LYS A 116 -27.55 -9.45 3.71
C LYS A 116 -27.76 -8.11 2.99
N ALA A 117 -27.41 -7.00 3.64
CA ALA A 117 -27.46 -5.68 3.00
C ALA A 117 -26.48 -5.59 1.83
N ALA A 118 -25.23 -6.03 2.01
CA ALA A 118 -24.22 -6.02 0.97
C ALA A 118 -24.55 -6.95 -0.21
N ALA A 119 -25.19 -8.08 0.05
CA ALA A 119 -25.58 -9.04 -1.00
C ALA A 119 -26.55 -8.45 -2.03
N ARG A 120 -27.37 -7.45 -1.65
CA ARG A 120 -28.36 -6.82 -2.55
C ARG A 120 -27.73 -6.06 -3.71
N ASP A 121 -26.54 -5.55 -3.51
CA ASP A 121 -25.83 -4.71 -4.48
C ASP A 121 -24.88 -5.50 -5.38
N LEU A 122 -24.81 -6.82 -5.19
CA LEU A 122 -23.95 -7.70 -5.96
C LEU A 122 -24.67 -8.35 -7.14
N PRO A 123 -23.97 -8.62 -8.25
CA PRO A 123 -24.50 -9.48 -9.32
C PRO A 123 -24.86 -10.86 -8.79
N ALA A 124 -25.87 -11.49 -9.36
CA ALA A 124 -26.31 -12.85 -8.96
C ALA A 124 -25.12 -13.83 -8.92
N GLY A 125 -24.97 -14.56 -7.82
CA GLY A 125 -23.87 -15.49 -7.59
C GLY A 125 -22.52 -14.85 -7.25
N GLY A 126 -22.44 -13.53 -7.14
CA GLY A 126 -21.25 -12.82 -6.68
C GLY A 126 -20.90 -13.17 -5.24
N TRP A 127 -19.61 -13.23 -4.92
CA TRP A 127 -19.13 -13.50 -3.55
C TRP A 127 -19.38 -12.30 -2.63
N VAL A 128 -20.06 -12.54 -1.50
CA VAL A 128 -20.06 -11.57 -0.39
C VAL A 128 -18.83 -11.83 0.45
N ARG A 129 -17.94 -10.85 0.51
CA ARG A 129 -16.74 -10.91 1.34
C ARG A 129 -16.87 -9.93 2.49
N GLY A 130 -16.41 -10.32 3.67
CA GLY A 130 -16.43 -9.47 4.84
C GLY A 130 -15.32 -9.82 5.82
N ARG A 131 -15.02 -8.89 6.73
CA ARG A 131 -13.98 -9.07 7.72
C ARG A 131 -14.33 -8.38 9.03
N GLY A 132 -13.82 -8.93 10.13
CA GLY A 132 -13.83 -8.26 11.43
C GLY A 132 -14.81 -8.82 12.44
N TRP A 133 -15.50 -9.95 12.15
CA TRP A 133 -16.32 -10.59 13.16
C TRP A 133 -15.46 -11.16 14.30
N ASP A 134 -16.02 -11.13 15.52
CA ASP A 134 -15.36 -11.63 16.72
C ASP A 134 -16.41 -12.18 17.71
N GLN A 135 -16.54 -13.51 17.74
CA GLN A 135 -17.48 -14.17 18.61
C GLN A 135 -17.22 -13.93 20.12
N ASN A 136 -16.00 -13.57 20.49
CA ASN A 136 -15.70 -13.24 21.90
C ASN A 136 -16.47 -12.02 22.40
N ARG A 137 -17.01 -11.21 21.48
CA ARG A 137 -17.85 -10.05 21.80
C ARG A 137 -19.33 -10.37 21.86
N TRP A 138 -19.71 -11.59 21.46
CA TRP A 138 -21.12 -12.00 21.42
C TRP A 138 -21.57 -12.71 22.70
N PRO A 139 -22.87 -12.70 22.99
CA PRO A 139 -23.41 -13.56 24.03
C PRO A 139 -23.05 -15.03 23.77
N GLY A 140 -22.60 -15.74 24.82
CA GLY A 140 -22.17 -17.14 24.69
C GLY A 140 -20.74 -17.36 24.20
N LYS A 141 -20.14 -16.42 23.46
CA LYS A 141 -18.75 -16.48 22.96
C LYS A 141 -18.42 -17.72 22.13
N GLU A 142 -19.43 -18.36 21.56
CA GLU A 142 -19.28 -19.57 20.76
C GLU A 142 -19.05 -19.23 19.27
N PHE A 143 -18.33 -20.09 18.57
CA PHE A 143 -18.22 -19.98 17.13
C PHE A 143 -19.60 -20.09 16.47
N PRO A 144 -19.89 -19.23 15.47
CA PRO A 144 -21.16 -19.29 14.75
C PRO A 144 -21.24 -20.53 13.86
N THR A 145 -22.44 -20.87 13.45
CA THR A 145 -22.70 -21.90 12.44
C THR A 145 -23.29 -21.28 11.18
N GLN A 146 -23.18 -21.99 10.06
CA GLN A 146 -23.51 -21.44 8.74
C GLN A 146 -25.02 -21.40 8.44
N GLU A 147 -25.86 -22.05 9.22
CA GLU A 147 -27.31 -22.28 8.89
C GLU A 147 -28.06 -20.95 8.77
N ALA A 148 -27.94 -20.08 9.79
CA ALA A 148 -28.62 -18.79 9.80
C ALA A 148 -28.10 -17.87 8.68
N LEU A 149 -26.78 -17.87 8.43
CA LEU A 149 -26.17 -17.13 7.33
C LEU A 149 -26.62 -17.65 5.97
N SER A 150 -26.70 -18.98 5.80
CA SER A 150 -27.15 -19.63 4.56
C SER A 150 -28.62 -19.33 4.26
N ALA A 151 -29.48 -19.34 5.29
CA ALA A 151 -30.89 -18.98 5.14
C ALA A 151 -31.08 -17.50 4.77
N ALA A 152 -30.23 -16.61 5.29
CA ALA A 152 -30.32 -15.18 5.03
C ALA A 152 -29.78 -14.77 3.66
N VAL A 153 -28.76 -15.49 3.13
CA VAL A 153 -28.06 -15.17 1.87
C VAL A 153 -27.85 -16.48 1.07
N PRO A 154 -28.92 -17.09 0.53
CA PRO A 154 -28.84 -18.39 -0.13
C PRO A 154 -28.22 -18.33 -1.54
N ASP A 155 -28.38 -17.20 -2.24
CA ASP A 155 -28.02 -17.06 -3.65
C ASP A 155 -26.56 -16.64 -3.89
N HIS A 156 -25.88 -16.17 -2.85
CA HIS A 156 -24.51 -15.69 -2.90
C HIS A 156 -23.59 -16.56 -2.03
N PRO A 157 -22.43 -16.97 -2.53
CA PRO A 157 -21.39 -17.52 -1.67
C PRO A 157 -20.86 -16.44 -0.74
N VAL A 158 -20.67 -16.79 0.54
CA VAL A 158 -20.23 -15.86 1.59
C VAL A 158 -18.92 -16.33 2.18
N TRP A 159 -17.97 -15.39 2.32
CA TRP A 159 -16.68 -15.59 3.00
C TRP A 159 -16.45 -14.44 3.99
N LEU A 160 -16.45 -14.74 5.28
CA LEU A 160 -16.28 -13.76 6.35
C LEU A 160 -15.03 -14.08 7.17
N THR A 161 -14.00 -13.27 7.05
CA THR A 161 -12.75 -13.45 7.80
C THR A 161 -12.91 -12.90 9.22
N ARG A 162 -12.45 -13.66 10.22
CA ARG A 162 -12.43 -13.24 11.62
C ARG A 162 -11.48 -12.06 11.81
N VAL A 163 -11.66 -11.28 12.88
CA VAL A 163 -10.88 -10.08 13.19
C VAL A 163 -9.37 -10.32 13.21
N ASP A 164 -8.91 -11.44 13.70
CA ASP A 164 -7.50 -11.83 13.76
C ASP A 164 -6.96 -12.46 12.47
N GLY A 165 -7.83 -12.78 11.51
CA GLY A 165 -7.45 -13.42 10.25
C GLY A 165 -7.20 -14.93 10.34
N HIS A 166 -7.40 -15.54 11.51
CA HIS A 166 -7.13 -16.97 11.75
C HIS A 166 -8.36 -17.89 11.61
N ALA A 167 -9.52 -17.34 11.29
CA ALA A 167 -10.69 -18.12 10.96
C ALA A 167 -11.54 -17.45 9.88
N ALA A 168 -12.28 -18.24 9.11
CA ALA A 168 -13.30 -17.77 8.19
C ALA A 168 -14.62 -18.49 8.47
N LEU A 169 -15.73 -17.72 8.40
CA LEU A 169 -17.09 -18.27 8.37
C LEU A 169 -17.60 -18.22 6.93
N VAL A 170 -18.09 -19.35 6.44
CA VAL A 170 -18.64 -19.47 5.09
C VAL A 170 -20.06 -20.07 5.16
N ASN A 171 -20.91 -19.71 4.19
CA ASN A 171 -22.27 -20.30 4.11
C ASN A 171 -22.29 -21.60 3.31
N ALA A 172 -23.43 -22.28 3.26
CA ALA A 172 -23.62 -23.55 2.54
C ALA A 172 -23.30 -23.41 1.04
N ARG A 173 -23.64 -22.27 0.42
CA ARG A 173 -23.32 -22.00 -0.99
C ARG A 173 -21.82 -21.98 -1.23
N ALA A 174 -21.07 -21.33 -0.35
CA ALA A 174 -19.59 -21.29 -0.42
C ALA A 174 -18.99 -22.67 -0.17
N LEU A 175 -19.43 -23.41 0.87
CA LEU A 175 -18.99 -24.79 1.12
C LEU A 175 -19.13 -25.66 -0.12
N SER A 176 -20.31 -25.60 -0.77
CA SER A 176 -20.60 -26.35 -2.00
C SER A 176 -19.66 -25.99 -3.15
N LEU A 177 -19.43 -24.68 -3.41
CA LEU A 177 -18.55 -24.22 -4.47
C LEU A 177 -17.08 -24.58 -4.22
N LEU A 178 -16.67 -24.62 -2.96
CA LEU A 178 -15.30 -24.97 -2.54
C LEU A 178 -15.08 -26.50 -2.48
N GLY A 179 -16.14 -27.30 -2.66
CA GLY A 179 -16.06 -28.75 -2.54
C GLY A 179 -15.80 -29.24 -1.10
N ILE A 180 -16.14 -28.42 -0.09
CA ILE A 180 -15.92 -28.73 1.32
C ILE A 180 -17.17 -29.42 1.87
N GLY A 181 -17.02 -30.67 2.30
CA GLY A 181 -18.11 -31.52 2.80
C GLY A 181 -17.69 -32.36 3.99
N LYS A 182 -18.59 -33.29 4.37
CA LYS A 182 -18.38 -34.21 5.51
C LYS A 182 -17.11 -35.05 5.36
N ALA A 183 -16.76 -35.45 4.15
CA ALA A 183 -15.60 -36.28 3.86
C ALA A 183 -14.27 -35.47 3.74
N THR A 184 -14.32 -34.13 3.72
CA THR A 184 -13.12 -33.30 3.62
C THR A 184 -12.29 -33.44 4.89
N ALA A 185 -11.04 -33.89 4.77
CA ALA A 185 -10.13 -34.00 5.92
C ALA A 185 -9.61 -32.64 6.36
N ASP A 186 -9.30 -32.52 7.64
CA ASP A 186 -8.60 -31.36 8.16
C ASP A 186 -7.16 -31.34 7.61
N PRO A 187 -6.68 -30.23 7.04
CA PRO A 187 -5.30 -30.14 6.58
C PRO A 187 -4.32 -30.01 7.77
N PRO A 188 -3.06 -30.39 7.63
CA PRO A 188 -2.05 -30.16 8.67
C PRO A 188 -1.98 -28.70 9.06
N GLY A 189 -2.17 -28.39 10.36
CA GLY A 189 -2.18 -27.01 10.87
C GLY A 189 -3.48 -26.25 10.63
N GLY A 190 -4.58 -26.92 10.24
CA GLY A 190 -5.90 -26.32 10.08
C GLY A 190 -7.02 -27.23 10.57
N ARG A 191 -8.19 -26.67 10.86
CA ARG A 191 -9.36 -27.42 11.32
C ARG A 191 -10.65 -26.89 10.73
N LEU A 192 -11.49 -27.83 10.23
CA LEU A 192 -12.88 -27.57 9.87
C LEU A 192 -13.73 -27.81 11.12
N LEU A 193 -14.41 -26.78 11.64
CA LEU A 193 -15.36 -27.01 12.71
C LEU A 193 -16.58 -27.77 12.17
N ARG A 194 -17.10 -28.73 12.98
CA ARG A 194 -18.16 -29.64 12.56
C ARG A 194 -19.30 -29.63 13.55
N ASP A 195 -20.50 -29.92 13.06
CA ASP A 195 -21.69 -30.20 13.87
C ASP A 195 -21.61 -31.62 14.50
N ALA A 196 -22.57 -31.93 15.35
CA ALA A 196 -22.65 -33.25 16.01
C ALA A 196 -22.82 -34.44 15.02
N SER A 197 -23.25 -34.16 13.78
CA SER A 197 -23.40 -35.15 12.70
C SER A 197 -22.14 -35.28 11.85
N GLY A 198 -21.10 -34.47 12.12
CA GLY A 198 -19.84 -34.46 11.40
C GLY A 198 -19.82 -33.60 10.13
N ASN A 199 -20.88 -32.82 9.87
CA ASN A 199 -20.89 -31.90 8.74
C ASN A 199 -20.12 -30.62 9.08
N PRO A 200 -19.46 -29.96 8.10
CA PRO A 200 -18.79 -28.65 8.34
C PRO A 200 -19.81 -27.62 8.85
N SER A 201 -19.53 -27.02 10.00
CA SER A 201 -20.38 -25.96 10.60
C SER A 201 -20.26 -24.61 9.87
N GLY A 202 -19.35 -24.51 8.89
CA GLY A 202 -19.06 -23.30 8.15
C GLY A 202 -17.83 -22.55 8.64
N VAL A 203 -17.22 -22.93 9.75
CA VAL A 203 -16.01 -22.28 10.26
C VAL A 203 -14.77 -23.07 9.87
N LEU A 204 -13.86 -22.38 9.18
CA LEU A 204 -12.54 -22.84 8.77
C LEU A 204 -11.49 -22.14 9.62
N VAL A 205 -10.58 -22.89 10.27
CA VAL A 205 -9.56 -22.34 11.17
C VAL A 205 -8.17 -22.58 10.59
N ASP A 206 -7.32 -21.55 10.65
CA ASP A 206 -5.92 -21.54 10.19
C ASP A 206 -5.78 -22.10 8.76
N ARG A 207 -4.94 -23.12 8.56
CA ARG A 207 -4.71 -23.70 7.23
C ARG A 207 -5.92 -24.37 6.59
N ALA A 208 -7.01 -24.55 7.31
CA ALA A 208 -8.26 -24.96 6.67
C ALA A 208 -8.81 -23.87 5.74
N MET A 209 -8.47 -22.61 5.96
CA MET A 209 -8.77 -21.51 5.04
C MET A 209 -8.10 -21.68 3.67
N ASP A 210 -6.94 -22.34 3.61
CA ASP A 210 -6.20 -22.61 2.36
C ASP A 210 -6.89 -23.62 1.44
N LEU A 211 -7.89 -24.36 1.97
CA LEU A 211 -8.75 -25.21 1.15
C LEU A 211 -9.64 -24.41 0.20
N ALA A 212 -9.89 -23.15 0.55
CA ALA A 212 -10.70 -22.24 -0.24
C ALA A 212 -9.86 -21.55 -1.32
N ARG A 213 -10.02 -22.01 -2.55
CA ARG A 213 -9.51 -21.26 -3.71
C ARG A 213 -10.55 -20.25 -4.14
N LEU A 214 -10.50 -19.06 -3.53
CA LEU A 214 -11.35 -17.96 -3.96
C LEU A 214 -10.98 -17.53 -5.39
N PRO A 215 -11.97 -17.09 -6.18
CA PRO A 215 -11.70 -16.60 -7.54
C PRO A 215 -10.66 -15.46 -7.53
N GLU A 216 -9.69 -15.56 -8.43
CA GLU A 216 -8.78 -14.45 -8.67
C GLU A 216 -9.57 -13.24 -9.19
N PRO A 217 -9.21 -12.01 -8.77
CA PRO A 217 -9.89 -10.82 -9.25
C PRO A 217 -9.69 -10.65 -10.76
N SER A 218 -10.78 -10.37 -11.46
CA SER A 218 -10.72 -10.02 -12.88
C SER A 218 -9.97 -8.69 -13.11
N PRO A 219 -9.51 -8.39 -14.33
CA PRO A 219 -8.94 -7.09 -14.64
C PRO A 219 -9.85 -5.90 -14.27
N ALA A 220 -11.17 -6.06 -14.43
CA ALA A 220 -12.16 -5.04 -14.06
C ALA A 220 -12.25 -4.85 -12.54
N ASP A 221 -12.13 -5.95 -11.77
CA ASP A 221 -12.10 -5.88 -10.31
C ASP A 221 -10.86 -5.15 -9.82
N LEU A 222 -9.68 -5.47 -10.38
CA LEU A 222 -8.44 -4.79 -10.04
C LEU A 222 -8.51 -3.29 -10.34
N ASP A 223 -9.04 -2.91 -11.50
CA ASP A 223 -9.23 -1.51 -11.88
C ASP A 223 -10.18 -0.79 -10.91
N ARG A 224 -11.27 -1.42 -10.51
CA ARG A 224 -12.24 -0.90 -9.55
C ARG A 224 -11.62 -0.72 -8.16
N GLN A 225 -10.92 -1.75 -7.67
CA GLN A 225 -10.24 -1.74 -6.38
C GLN A 225 -9.21 -0.61 -6.30
N LEU A 226 -8.34 -0.49 -7.29
CA LEU A 226 -7.34 0.57 -7.33
C LEU A 226 -7.96 1.97 -7.40
N ARG A 227 -9.02 2.19 -8.20
CA ARG A 227 -9.74 3.48 -8.24
C ARG A 227 -10.33 3.83 -6.87
N ARG A 228 -10.97 2.86 -6.21
CA ARG A 228 -11.59 3.06 -4.89
C ARG A 228 -10.56 3.42 -3.84
N ALA A 229 -9.46 2.66 -3.76
CA ALA A 229 -8.36 2.94 -2.86
C ALA A 229 -7.70 4.29 -3.11
N ALA A 230 -7.44 4.64 -4.37
CA ALA A 230 -6.85 5.91 -4.73
C ALA A 230 -7.74 7.11 -4.32
N ARG A 231 -9.04 7.02 -4.51
CA ARG A 231 -9.99 8.04 -4.04
C ARG A 231 -10.01 8.15 -2.52
N HIS A 232 -9.97 7.03 -1.82
CA HIS A 232 -9.91 6.99 -0.36
C HIS A 232 -8.63 7.66 0.15
N CYS A 233 -7.47 7.34 -0.40
CA CYS A 233 -6.21 7.97 -0.08
C CYS A 233 -6.24 9.49 -0.29
N LEU A 234 -6.77 9.95 -1.43
CA LEU A 234 -6.91 11.38 -1.72
C LEU A 234 -7.82 12.10 -0.72
N ALA A 235 -8.93 11.47 -0.30
CA ALA A 235 -9.83 12.05 0.70
C ALA A 235 -9.13 12.27 2.05
N LEU A 236 -8.06 11.52 2.34
CA LEU A 236 -7.22 11.65 3.52
C LEU A 236 -5.98 12.55 3.29
N GLY A 237 -5.85 13.16 2.10
CA GLY A 237 -4.72 14.02 1.76
C GLY A 237 -3.48 13.30 1.24
N LEU A 238 -3.52 11.99 1.05
CA LEU A 238 -2.44 11.20 0.44
C LEU A 238 -2.47 11.41 -1.08
N THR A 239 -1.40 11.99 -1.64
CA THR A 239 -1.28 12.26 -3.09
C THR A 239 -0.27 11.35 -3.78
N THR A 240 0.53 10.65 -3.00
CA THR A 240 1.52 9.68 -3.47
C THR A 240 1.52 8.46 -2.56
N VAL A 241 1.61 7.27 -3.15
CA VAL A 241 1.74 6.01 -2.42
C VAL A 241 2.90 5.20 -2.97
N THR A 242 3.56 4.44 -2.10
CA THR A 242 4.50 3.41 -2.50
C THR A 242 3.82 2.06 -2.29
N ASP A 243 3.47 1.36 -3.37
CA ASP A 243 2.77 0.07 -3.31
C ASP A 243 3.77 -1.08 -3.35
N MET A 244 3.74 -1.91 -2.32
CA MET A 244 4.73 -2.94 -2.04
C MET A 244 4.27 -4.33 -2.44
N GLY A 245 5.11 -5.06 -3.20
CA GLY A 245 4.83 -6.45 -3.57
C GLY A 245 3.84 -6.57 -4.74
N VAL A 246 3.97 -5.71 -5.73
CA VAL A 246 3.05 -5.64 -6.88
C VAL A 246 3.35 -6.74 -7.89
N GLY A 247 2.37 -7.62 -8.15
CA GLY A 247 2.40 -8.62 -9.21
C GLY A 247 2.06 -8.06 -10.58
N GLN A 248 2.26 -8.87 -11.63
CA GLN A 248 2.07 -8.45 -13.03
C GLN A 248 0.64 -7.94 -13.32
N ASN A 249 -0.38 -8.66 -12.87
CA ASN A 249 -1.79 -8.31 -13.09
C ASN A 249 -2.18 -6.97 -12.46
N VAL A 250 -1.63 -6.68 -11.28
CA VAL A 250 -1.85 -5.41 -10.56
C VAL A 250 -1.12 -4.27 -11.27
N TYR A 251 0.15 -4.49 -11.70
CA TYR A 251 0.86 -3.51 -12.54
C TYR A 251 0.07 -3.18 -13.82
N GLU A 252 -0.48 -4.18 -14.50
CA GLU A 252 -1.27 -3.96 -15.70
C GLU A 252 -2.52 -3.12 -15.44
N ALA A 253 -3.17 -3.29 -14.27
CA ALA A 253 -4.27 -2.44 -13.84
C ALA A 253 -3.82 -0.98 -13.63
N TYR A 254 -2.70 -0.76 -12.95
CA TYR A 254 -2.10 0.58 -12.83
C TYR A 254 -1.83 1.21 -14.20
N ALA A 255 -1.23 0.46 -15.13
CA ALA A 255 -0.90 0.93 -16.46
C ALA A 255 -2.17 1.30 -17.27
N ARG A 256 -3.25 0.49 -17.17
CA ARG A 256 -4.55 0.81 -17.78
C ARG A 256 -5.13 2.10 -17.22
N LEU A 257 -5.17 2.24 -15.89
CA LEU A 257 -5.68 3.44 -15.22
C LEU A 257 -4.85 4.68 -15.55
N ARG A 258 -3.53 4.54 -15.61
CA ARG A 258 -2.64 5.64 -16.02
C ARG A 258 -2.93 6.09 -17.45
N LYS A 259 -3.03 5.13 -18.38
CA LYS A 259 -3.33 5.39 -19.80
C LYS A 259 -4.71 6.05 -20.00
N ALA A 260 -5.69 5.65 -19.20
CA ALA A 260 -7.04 6.23 -19.24
C ALA A 260 -7.13 7.61 -18.54
N GLY A 261 -6.07 8.10 -17.87
CA GLY A 261 -6.12 9.32 -17.05
C GLY A 261 -6.91 9.16 -15.75
N GLU A 262 -7.14 7.93 -15.33
CA GLU A 262 -7.97 7.57 -14.16
C GLU A 262 -7.16 7.20 -12.91
N LEU A 263 -5.83 7.36 -12.95
CA LEU A 263 -4.95 7.24 -11.77
C LEU A 263 -4.75 8.64 -11.16
N PRO A 264 -5.54 9.03 -10.15
CA PRO A 264 -5.58 10.41 -9.68
C PRO A 264 -4.44 10.75 -8.71
N LEU A 265 -3.72 9.76 -8.19
CA LEU A 265 -2.54 9.92 -7.33
C LEU A 265 -1.27 9.43 -8.04
N ARG A 266 -0.11 9.68 -7.44
CA ARG A 266 1.17 9.12 -7.88
C ARG A 266 1.40 7.78 -7.21
N ALA A 267 1.89 6.80 -7.97
CA ALA A 267 2.24 5.48 -7.46
C ALA A 267 3.68 5.12 -7.78
N ALA A 268 4.43 4.71 -6.76
CA ALA A 268 5.74 4.09 -6.89
C ALA A 268 5.62 2.60 -6.55
N LEU A 269 5.90 1.73 -7.51
CA LEU A 269 5.68 0.29 -7.35
C LEU A 269 6.97 -0.44 -7.04
N PHE A 270 6.90 -1.30 -6.03
CA PHE A 270 7.89 -2.33 -5.73
C PHE A 270 7.33 -3.67 -6.17
N LEU A 271 7.97 -4.32 -7.11
CA LEU A 271 7.56 -5.61 -7.67
C LEU A 271 7.63 -6.71 -6.62
N ALA A 272 6.74 -7.66 -6.69
CA ALA A 272 6.81 -8.87 -5.89
C ALA A 272 8.08 -9.66 -6.21
N ASP A 273 8.63 -10.38 -5.21
CA ASP A 273 9.73 -11.32 -5.36
C ASP A 273 9.23 -12.62 -6.00
N ASP A 274 8.97 -12.53 -7.30
CA ASP A 274 8.57 -13.63 -8.18
C ASP A 274 9.60 -13.76 -9.31
N GLU A 275 10.18 -14.92 -9.46
CA GLU A 275 11.30 -15.15 -10.39
C GLU A 275 10.93 -14.80 -11.84
N ALA A 276 9.76 -15.23 -12.30
CA ALA A 276 9.33 -14.99 -13.69
C ALA A 276 9.01 -13.51 -13.94
N LEU A 277 8.42 -12.84 -12.95
CA LEU A 277 8.17 -11.40 -12.97
C LEU A 277 9.49 -10.62 -13.01
N LEU A 278 10.40 -10.90 -12.08
CA LEU A 278 11.68 -10.19 -11.97
C LEU A 278 12.56 -10.38 -13.19
N ARG A 279 12.64 -11.61 -13.76
CA ARG A 279 13.37 -11.86 -15.00
C ARG A 279 12.89 -10.97 -16.15
N ARG A 280 11.57 -10.80 -16.33
CA ARG A 280 11.01 -9.91 -17.35
C ARG A 280 11.35 -8.45 -17.10
N TRP A 281 11.22 -8.00 -15.84
CA TRP A 281 11.47 -6.61 -15.50
C TRP A 281 12.96 -6.24 -15.52
N PHE A 282 13.85 -7.13 -15.11
CA PHE A 282 15.29 -6.90 -15.21
C PHE A 282 15.74 -6.79 -16.66
N ALA A 283 15.21 -7.61 -17.56
CA ALA A 283 15.48 -7.49 -18.98
C ALA A 283 14.97 -6.18 -19.59
N ARG A 284 13.85 -5.64 -19.08
CA ARG A 284 13.24 -4.38 -19.55
C ARG A 284 13.88 -3.14 -18.93
N GLY A 285 14.33 -3.23 -17.69
CA GLY A 285 14.74 -2.11 -16.85
C GLY A 285 13.58 -1.41 -16.14
N PRO A 286 13.87 -0.45 -15.24
CA PRO A 286 12.87 0.28 -14.48
C PRO A 286 12.04 1.19 -15.39
N GLU A 287 10.76 1.35 -15.06
CA GLU A 287 9.87 2.31 -15.70
C GLU A 287 9.78 3.57 -14.86
N ILE A 288 10.20 4.69 -15.45
CA ILE A 288 10.16 6.00 -14.80
C ILE A 288 9.34 6.94 -15.66
N ASP A 289 8.15 7.27 -15.18
CA ASP A 289 7.26 8.22 -15.83
C ASP A 289 7.78 9.65 -15.61
N ARG A 290 7.96 10.42 -16.70
CA ARG A 290 8.41 11.83 -16.65
C ARG A 290 7.50 12.74 -15.83
N GLU A 291 6.20 12.42 -15.78
CA GLU A 291 5.22 13.13 -14.94
C GLU A 291 5.15 12.58 -13.50
N ALA A 292 5.97 11.56 -13.21
CA ALA A 292 6.00 10.86 -11.91
C ALA A 292 4.63 10.34 -11.45
N ARG A 293 3.75 9.96 -12.41
CA ARG A 293 2.43 9.40 -12.07
C ARG A 293 2.50 7.93 -11.72
N LEU A 294 3.30 7.18 -12.46
CA LEU A 294 3.52 5.76 -12.25
C LEU A 294 5.00 5.43 -12.43
N ASN A 295 5.65 4.97 -11.37
CA ASN A 295 7.03 4.53 -11.42
C ASN A 295 7.15 3.07 -10.97
N VAL A 296 7.90 2.25 -11.70
CA VAL A 296 8.21 0.87 -11.32
C VAL A 296 9.72 0.75 -11.21
N ARG A 297 10.23 0.82 -9.99
CA ARG A 297 11.68 0.91 -9.75
C ARG A 297 12.15 0.12 -8.54
N GLY A 298 11.28 -0.61 -7.87
CA GLY A 298 11.63 -1.34 -6.67
C GLY A 298 11.32 -2.83 -6.77
N VAL A 299 11.98 -3.62 -5.93
CA VAL A 299 11.68 -5.03 -5.65
C VAL A 299 11.40 -5.15 -4.16
N LYS A 300 10.30 -5.82 -3.79
CA LYS A 300 9.92 -6.09 -2.40
C LYS A 300 10.22 -7.54 -2.05
N MET A 301 10.98 -7.73 -0.98
CA MET A 301 11.26 -9.03 -0.37
C MET A 301 10.82 -9.07 1.09
N TYR A 302 10.82 -10.25 1.70
CA TYR A 302 10.43 -10.49 3.08
C TYR A 302 11.49 -11.33 3.78
N ALA A 303 12.05 -10.85 4.89
CA ALA A 303 12.98 -11.61 5.72
C ALA A 303 12.25 -12.46 6.74
N ASP A 304 11.16 -11.97 7.32
CA ASP A 304 10.40 -12.62 8.38
C ASP A 304 8.91 -12.24 8.36
N GLY A 305 8.18 -12.58 9.41
CA GLY A 305 6.78 -12.23 9.63
C GLY A 305 6.59 -11.05 10.59
N ALA A 306 5.42 -10.99 11.26
CA ALA A 306 5.03 -9.90 12.15
C ALA A 306 5.07 -10.31 13.64
N LEU A 307 5.23 -9.32 14.56
CA LEU A 307 5.22 -9.57 16.00
C LEU A 307 3.86 -10.07 16.50
N GLY A 308 2.77 -9.47 16.04
CA GLY A 308 1.42 -9.82 16.51
C GLY A 308 1.01 -11.26 16.25
N SER A 309 1.53 -11.87 15.17
CA SER A 309 1.35 -13.30 14.85
C SER A 309 2.47 -14.19 15.38
N ARG A 310 3.44 -13.64 16.14
CA ARG A 310 4.66 -14.30 16.60
C ARG A 310 5.49 -14.94 15.47
N GLY A 311 5.39 -14.36 14.25
CA GLY A 311 6.16 -14.76 13.07
C GLY A 311 7.44 -13.97 12.84
N ALA A 312 7.60 -12.80 13.50
CA ALA A 312 8.82 -12.01 13.42
C ALA A 312 10.01 -12.81 13.99
N ALA A 313 11.11 -12.89 13.23
CA ALA A 313 12.28 -13.69 13.62
C ALA A 313 13.11 -12.96 14.68
N LEU A 314 13.18 -13.53 15.89
CA LEU A 314 13.88 -12.97 17.03
C LEU A 314 15.16 -13.75 17.35
N LEU A 315 16.15 -13.07 17.93
CA LEU A 315 17.38 -13.66 18.45
C LEU A 315 17.13 -14.43 19.77
N ALA A 316 16.11 -14.02 20.53
CA ALA A 316 15.66 -14.68 21.73
C ALA A 316 14.17 -15.07 21.59
N PRO A 317 13.68 -16.08 22.33
CA PRO A 317 12.26 -16.44 22.32
C PRO A 317 11.34 -15.28 22.70
N TYR A 318 10.11 -15.33 22.20
CA TYR A 318 9.06 -14.42 22.64
C TYR A 318 8.83 -14.55 24.14
N SER A 319 8.64 -13.45 24.86
CA SER A 319 8.42 -13.45 26.31
C SER A 319 7.12 -14.14 26.73
N ASP A 320 6.12 -14.12 25.85
CA ASP A 320 4.82 -14.74 26.01
C ASP A 320 4.66 -16.08 25.29
N ASP A 321 5.74 -16.56 24.62
CA ASP A 321 5.81 -17.87 23.95
C ASP A 321 7.26 -18.40 23.96
N PRO A 322 7.76 -18.90 25.10
CA PRO A 322 9.19 -19.22 25.30
C PRO A 322 9.77 -20.29 24.38
N GLY A 323 8.93 -21.05 23.68
CA GLY A 323 9.36 -22.06 22.69
C GLY A 323 9.52 -21.50 21.28
N ASN A 324 9.15 -20.26 21.02
CA ASN A 324 9.05 -19.67 19.70
C ASN A 324 10.00 -18.50 19.51
N THR A 325 10.80 -18.52 18.45
CA THR A 325 11.68 -17.42 18.01
C THR A 325 11.24 -16.82 16.68
N GLY A 326 10.03 -17.10 16.22
CA GLY A 326 9.55 -16.71 14.89
C GLY A 326 10.27 -17.46 13.76
N LEU A 327 10.01 -17.02 12.52
CA LEU A 327 10.48 -17.68 11.31
C LEU A 327 11.12 -16.70 10.33
N LEU A 328 12.23 -17.07 9.71
CA LEU A 328 12.70 -16.43 8.50
C LEU A 328 11.87 -16.96 7.32
N THR A 329 11.28 -16.08 6.55
CA THR A 329 10.46 -16.40 5.37
C THR A 329 11.31 -16.52 4.09
N SER A 330 12.51 -15.95 4.10
CA SER A 330 13.47 -16.03 3.01
C SER A 330 14.89 -16.24 3.55
N THR A 331 15.75 -16.83 2.71
CA THR A 331 17.17 -17.02 3.06
C THR A 331 17.98 -15.76 2.76
N GLU A 332 19.02 -15.53 3.54
CA GLU A 332 20.01 -14.47 3.29
C GLU A 332 20.61 -14.56 1.87
N ALA A 333 20.92 -15.78 1.42
CA ALA A 333 21.49 -16.02 0.09
C ALA A 333 20.55 -15.59 -1.04
N HIS A 334 19.26 -15.93 -0.94
CA HIS A 334 18.26 -15.52 -1.92
C HIS A 334 18.12 -14.00 -1.97
N MET A 335 17.92 -13.36 -0.81
CA MET A 335 17.78 -11.90 -0.73
C MET A 335 19.03 -11.17 -1.25
N ALA A 336 20.23 -11.69 -1.00
CA ALA A 336 21.47 -11.13 -1.52
C ALA A 336 21.58 -11.28 -3.05
N ALA A 337 21.18 -12.42 -3.59
CA ALA A 337 21.21 -12.67 -5.03
C ALA A 337 20.23 -11.74 -5.78
N VAL A 338 18.97 -11.69 -5.34
CA VAL A 338 17.96 -10.81 -5.90
C VAL A 338 18.37 -9.34 -5.76
N GLY A 339 18.90 -8.95 -4.59
CA GLY A 339 19.35 -7.59 -4.35
C GLY A 339 20.51 -7.17 -5.27
N LYS A 340 21.46 -8.05 -5.52
CA LYS A 340 22.58 -7.80 -6.45
C LYS A 340 22.09 -7.65 -7.89
N GLU A 341 21.19 -8.51 -8.32
CA GLU A 341 20.62 -8.47 -9.66
C GLU A 341 19.75 -7.21 -9.85
N ALA A 342 18.89 -6.89 -8.88
CA ALA A 342 18.09 -5.67 -8.87
C ALA A 342 18.98 -4.42 -9.01
N LEU A 343 20.07 -4.32 -8.24
CA LEU A 343 21.01 -3.22 -8.32
C LEU A 343 21.65 -3.10 -9.70
N ALA A 344 22.11 -4.23 -10.28
CA ALA A 344 22.73 -4.27 -11.60
C ALA A 344 21.78 -3.78 -12.72
N HIS A 345 20.47 -3.96 -12.54
CA HIS A 345 19.44 -3.53 -13.47
C HIS A 345 18.78 -2.18 -13.11
N GLY A 346 19.31 -1.44 -12.12
CA GLY A 346 18.85 -0.09 -11.75
C GLY A 346 17.60 -0.06 -10.87
N PHE A 347 17.26 -1.19 -10.24
CA PHE A 347 16.15 -1.28 -9.29
C PHE A 347 16.62 -1.05 -7.86
N GLN A 348 15.76 -0.42 -7.08
CA GLN A 348 15.82 -0.27 -5.64
C GLN A 348 15.29 -1.55 -4.97
N VAL A 349 15.72 -1.84 -3.76
CA VAL A 349 15.23 -2.99 -2.98
C VAL A 349 14.62 -2.50 -1.68
N GLY A 350 13.46 -3.08 -1.31
CA GLY A 350 12.84 -2.97 0.00
C GLY A 350 12.69 -4.36 0.62
N ILE A 351 13.28 -4.60 1.79
CA ILE A 351 13.15 -5.88 2.50
C ILE A 351 12.36 -5.65 3.78
N HIS A 352 11.21 -6.35 3.93
CA HIS A 352 10.48 -6.42 5.17
C HIS A 352 11.31 -7.13 6.23
N ALA A 353 11.51 -6.52 7.37
CA ALA A 353 12.16 -7.11 8.51
C ALA A 353 11.67 -6.47 9.82
N ILE A 354 11.06 -7.28 10.68
CA ILE A 354 10.44 -6.84 11.93
C ILE A 354 11.24 -7.30 13.14
N GLY A 355 11.55 -8.59 13.26
CA GLY A 355 12.36 -9.13 14.36
C GLY A 355 13.84 -8.77 14.24
N ASP A 356 14.56 -8.77 15.34
CA ASP A 356 15.98 -8.41 15.37
C ASP A 356 16.84 -9.41 14.56
N ARG A 357 16.53 -10.72 14.58
CA ARG A 357 17.16 -11.71 13.69
C ARG A 357 16.78 -11.48 12.23
N GLY A 358 15.51 -11.12 11.95
CA GLY A 358 15.04 -10.77 10.62
C GLY A 358 15.79 -9.58 10.06
N ASN A 359 15.92 -8.49 10.85
CA ASN A 359 16.65 -7.29 10.51
C ASN A 359 18.13 -7.57 10.25
N GLN A 360 18.78 -8.37 11.11
CA GLN A 360 20.18 -8.77 10.94
C GLN A 360 20.39 -9.54 9.63
N THR A 361 19.50 -10.51 9.33
CA THR A 361 19.55 -11.32 8.11
C THR A 361 19.36 -10.45 6.86
N ALA A 362 18.40 -9.52 6.87
CA ALA A 362 18.17 -8.58 5.78
C ALA A 362 19.38 -7.66 5.55
N LEU A 363 19.97 -7.12 6.62
CA LEU A 363 21.17 -6.29 6.52
C LEU A 363 22.38 -7.05 5.99
N ASN A 364 22.57 -8.31 6.39
CA ASN A 364 23.61 -9.17 5.82
C ASN A 364 23.44 -9.34 4.31
N ALA A 365 22.20 -9.61 3.87
CA ALA A 365 21.89 -9.74 2.45
C ALA A 365 22.13 -8.44 1.69
N MET A 366 21.71 -7.31 2.23
CA MET A 366 21.95 -5.98 1.62
C MET A 366 23.44 -5.65 1.53
N GLU A 367 24.21 -5.89 2.58
CA GLU A 367 25.66 -5.64 2.57
C GLU A 367 26.38 -6.48 1.50
N LYS A 368 25.99 -7.75 1.33
CA LYS A 368 26.49 -8.62 0.25
C LYS A 368 26.08 -8.13 -1.14
N ALA A 369 24.84 -7.67 -1.29
CA ALA A 369 24.35 -7.16 -2.56
C ALA A 369 25.01 -5.83 -2.97
N LEU A 370 25.21 -4.92 -2.01
CA LEU A 370 25.80 -3.62 -2.24
C LEU A 370 27.33 -3.67 -2.41
N GLY A 371 28.00 -4.67 -1.84
CA GLY A 371 29.47 -4.78 -1.82
C GLY A 371 30.17 -3.72 -0.93
N GLY A 372 29.41 -2.92 -0.17
CA GLY A 372 29.88 -1.87 0.72
C GLY A 372 28.89 -0.70 0.81
N PRO A 373 29.27 0.44 1.41
CA PRO A 373 28.44 1.63 1.52
C PRO A 373 28.04 2.18 0.14
N LEU A 374 26.75 2.21 -0.16
CA LEU A 374 26.22 2.71 -1.43
C LEU A 374 24.86 3.43 -1.23
N PRO A 375 24.85 4.64 -0.64
CA PRO A 375 23.60 5.38 -0.38
C PRO A 375 22.76 5.64 -1.63
N SER A 376 23.41 5.79 -2.79
CA SER A 376 22.73 6.01 -4.08
C SER A 376 21.86 4.83 -4.53
N ALA A 377 22.09 3.61 -4.04
CA ALA A 377 21.24 2.46 -4.28
C ALA A 377 19.85 2.61 -3.63
N ARG A 378 19.76 3.42 -2.56
CA ARG A 378 18.54 3.72 -1.82
C ARG A 378 17.80 2.47 -1.38
N PHE A 379 18.51 1.42 -0.99
CA PHE A 379 17.92 0.22 -0.42
C PHE A 379 17.19 0.57 0.87
N ARG A 380 16.09 -0.11 1.12
CA ARG A 380 15.19 0.17 2.24
C ARG A 380 15.01 -1.06 3.11
N LEU A 381 15.13 -0.89 4.40
CA LEU A 381 14.70 -1.87 5.40
C LEU A 381 13.31 -1.44 5.87
N GLU A 382 12.30 -2.21 5.43
CA GLU A 382 10.90 -1.92 5.74
C GLU A 382 10.59 -2.36 7.17
N HIS A 383 9.86 -1.53 7.88
CA HIS A 383 9.49 -1.65 9.29
C HIS A 383 10.67 -1.40 10.24
N ALA A 384 11.80 -2.10 10.10
CA ALA A 384 12.99 -1.95 10.97
C ALA A 384 12.58 -1.85 12.47
N GLN A 385 11.63 -2.73 12.90
CA GLN A 385 10.83 -2.49 14.09
C GLN A 385 11.57 -2.87 15.37
N VAL A 386 12.17 -4.05 15.44
CA VAL A 386 13.01 -4.50 16.55
C VAL A 386 14.43 -4.66 16.03
N MET A 387 15.35 -3.81 16.51
CA MET A 387 16.72 -3.81 16.01
C MET A 387 17.73 -3.78 17.16
N THR A 388 18.86 -4.44 16.95
CA THR A 388 20.01 -4.31 17.86
C THR A 388 20.73 -2.98 17.60
N LEU A 389 21.35 -2.41 18.63
CA LEU A 389 22.16 -1.19 18.48
C LEU A 389 23.29 -1.32 17.44
N PRO A 390 24.01 -2.44 17.32
CA PRO A 390 24.96 -2.65 16.24
C PRO A 390 24.33 -2.57 14.85
N ASP A 391 23.11 -3.12 14.63
CA ASP A 391 22.44 -3.10 13.33
C ASP A 391 21.92 -1.72 12.97
N ILE A 392 21.47 -0.93 13.95
CA ILE A 392 21.12 0.49 13.72
C ILE A 392 22.34 1.27 13.16
N LYS A 393 23.53 1.04 13.72
CA LYS A 393 24.77 1.67 13.21
C LYS A 393 25.14 1.18 11.80
N ARG A 394 24.82 -0.09 11.48
CA ARG A 394 25.03 -0.64 10.14
C ARG A 394 24.16 0.01 9.08
N LEU A 395 22.88 0.33 9.39
CA LEU A 395 22.01 1.10 8.48
C LEU A 395 22.70 2.38 7.99
N ALA A 396 23.17 3.19 8.94
CA ALA A 396 23.83 4.45 8.62
C ALA A 396 25.11 4.22 7.80
N ARG A 397 25.95 3.23 8.18
CA ARG A 397 27.19 2.90 7.48
C ARG A 397 26.95 2.45 6.05
N LEU A 398 25.94 1.63 5.80
CA LEU A 398 25.61 1.11 4.46
C LEU A 398 24.83 2.13 3.60
N GLY A 399 24.26 3.16 4.21
CA GLY A 399 23.36 4.10 3.54
C GLY A 399 21.98 3.49 3.24
N VAL A 400 21.54 2.51 4.04
CA VAL A 400 20.23 1.88 3.94
C VAL A 400 19.18 2.75 4.64
N ILE A 401 18.05 2.93 4.02
CA ILE A 401 16.93 3.74 4.53
C ILE A 401 16.08 2.88 5.47
N ALA A 402 15.89 3.33 6.71
CA ALA A 402 14.90 2.75 7.60
C ALA A 402 13.50 3.30 7.23
N SER A 403 12.63 2.44 6.71
CA SER A 403 11.26 2.78 6.34
C SER A 403 10.32 2.35 7.46
N MET A 404 10.19 3.18 8.46
CA MET A 404 9.48 2.90 9.71
C MET A 404 8.05 3.43 9.68
N GLN A 405 7.17 2.83 10.50
CA GLN A 405 5.83 3.31 10.83
C GLN A 405 5.78 3.96 12.20
#